data_ad916dc02a8bed2e04ce5520732466dd
#
_entry.id   ad916dc02a8bed2e04ce5520732466dd
#
_cell.length_a   1.000
_cell.length_b   1.000
_cell.length_c   1.000
_cell.angle_alpha   90.00
_cell.angle_beta   90.00
_cell.angle_gamma   90.00
#
_symmetry.space_group_name_H-M   'P 1'
#
loop_
_entity.id
_entity.type
_entity.pdbx_description
1 polymer ?
#
loop_
_entity_poly.entity_id
_entity_poly.type
_entity_poly.pdbx_seq_one_letter_code
_entity_poly.pdbx_strand_id
1 'polypeptide(L)'
;KGQLPFYGIDTIGAEGRPLNRYVNDAPVPPDSEPGVFELPFFRSPVDKGAQNTGVPIPGMDRTSSMYDLIGSSYTLNDHTLDGEEHATLVPQGGGRMPLVTNTSRTWMIATHTIYNYQQGGDRGMRWYTPGRVEANILYVDGHARMRVPVPAPVGADLGNTTPDYTFLP
;
A
#
# COMPACT_ATOMS: atom_id res chain seq x y z
N LYS A 1 12.59 -13.14 -1.17
CA LYS A 1 13.23 -11.86 -0.81
C LYS A 1 13.05 -10.91 -1.97
N GLY A 2 12.14 -9.95 -1.84
CA GLY A 2 11.96 -8.91 -2.86
C GLY A 2 13.18 -8.00 -2.86
N GLN A 3 13.95 -8.03 -3.91
CA GLN A 3 15.02 -7.06 -4.16
C GLN A 3 14.40 -5.81 -4.78
N LEU A 4 13.71 -5.04 -3.99
CA LEU A 4 13.14 -3.77 -4.42
C LEU A 4 13.80 -2.63 -3.66
N PRO A 5 14.94 -2.09 -4.15
CA PRO A 5 15.73 -1.07 -3.47
C PRO A 5 14.94 0.22 -3.19
N PHE A 6 13.86 0.47 -3.93
CA PHE A 6 13.03 1.67 -3.77
C PHE A 6 12.22 1.69 -2.47
N TYR A 7 11.99 0.54 -1.84
CA TYR A 7 11.12 0.43 -0.65
C TYR A 7 11.90 0.19 0.64
N GLY A 8 13.22 0.32 0.62
CA GLY A 8 14.07 0.09 1.80
C GLY A 8 14.06 -1.36 2.30
N ILE A 9 13.58 -2.31 1.50
CA ILE A 9 13.50 -3.73 1.85
C ILE A 9 14.90 -4.33 2.10
N ASP A 10 15.90 -3.79 1.42
CA ASP A 10 17.29 -4.23 1.58
C ASP A 10 17.96 -3.68 2.86
N THR A 11 17.37 -2.65 3.46
CA THR A 11 17.92 -1.99 4.66
C THR A 11 17.20 -2.37 5.94
N ILE A 12 15.92 -2.72 5.84
CA ILE A 12 15.11 -3.16 6.98
C ILE A 12 14.50 -4.52 6.63
N GLY A 13 15.02 -5.58 7.19
CA GLY A 13 14.46 -6.93 7.04
C GLY A 13 13.05 -7.03 7.63
N ALA A 14 12.36 -8.13 7.34
CA ALA A 14 11.01 -8.37 7.85
C ALA A 14 10.95 -8.30 9.39
N GLU A 15 12.00 -8.74 10.06
CA GLU A 15 12.16 -8.69 11.52
C GLU A 15 12.16 -7.26 12.09
N GLY A 16 12.68 -6.30 11.33
CA GLY A 16 12.79 -4.90 11.73
C GLY A 16 11.51 -4.08 11.58
N ARG A 17 10.42 -4.65 11.07
CA ARG A 17 9.17 -3.90 10.84
C ARG A 17 8.55 -3.44 12.16
N PRO A 18 8.27 -2.13 12.34
CA PRO A 18 7.75 -1.59 13.60
C PRO A 18 6.43 -2.20 14.06
N LEU A 19 5.59 -2.65 13.12
CA LEU A 19 4.28 -3.23 13.44
C LEU A 19 4.37 -4.67 13.96
N ASN A 20 5.47 -5.39 13.74
CA ASN A 20 5.59 -6.79 14.16
C ASN A 20 5.26 -6.99 15.64
N ARG A 21 5.76 -6.10 16.51
CA ARG A 21 5.53 -6.17 17.96
C ARG A 21 4.07 -6.04 18.38
N TYR A 22 3.20 -5.60 17.50
CA TYR A 22 1.77 -5.43 17.78
C TYR A 22 0.91 -6.54 17.17
N VAL A 23 1.44 -7.28 16.19
CA VAL A 23 0.68 -8.26 15.42
C VAL A 23 1.26 -9.68 15.51
N ASN A 24 2.46 -9.84 16.06
CA ASN A 24 3.08 -11.15 16.28
C ASN A 24 3.38 -11.38 17.77
N ASP A 25 2.99 -12.52 18.28
CA ASP A 25 3.30 -12.94 19.66
C ASP A 25 4.76 -13.42 19.81
N ALA A 26 5.37 -13.89 18.72
CA ALA A 26 6.74 -14.36 18.68
C ALA A 26 7.65 -13.43 17.87
N PRO A 27 8.95 -13.38 18.18
CA PRO A 27 9.91 -12.66 17.36
C PRO A 27 9.90 -13.16 15.92
N VAL A 28 9.97 -12.23 14.97
CA VAL A 28 10.17 -12.55 13.56
C VAL A 28 11.65 -12.89 13.36
N PRO A 29 12.00 -14.06 12.79
CA PRO A 29 13.38 -14.41 12.55
C PRO A 29 14.04 -13.47 11.53
N PRO A 30 15.37 -13.25 11.65
CA PRO A 30 16.08 -12.40 10.71
C PRO A 30 16.09 -13.02 9.30
N ASP A 31 16.09 -12.18 8.28
CA ASP A 31 16.13 -12.59 6.87
C ASP A 31 17.35 -13.45 6.50
N SER A 32 18.40 -13.42 7.32
CA SER A 32 19.59 -14.26 7.16
C SER A 32 19.37 -15.74 7.49
N GLU A 33 18.32 -16.05 8.25
CA GLU A 33 17.98 -17.44 8.55
C GLU A 33 17.39 -18.15 7.32
N PRO A 34 17.80 -19.42 7.08
CA PRO A 34 17.23 -20.17 5.98
C PRO A 34 15.76 -20.54 6.27
N GLY A 35 14.94 -20.46 5.23
CA GLY A 35 13.53 -20.81 5.30
C GLY A 35 12.61 -19.71 4.80
N VAL A 36 11.32 -19.98 4.87
CA VAL A 36 10.25 -19.02 4.55
C VAL A 36 9.49 -18.75 5.86
N PHE A 37 9.46 -17.51 6.27
CA PHE A 37 8.64 -17.06 7.40
C PHE A 37 7.48 -16.23 6.88
N GLU A 38 6.28 -16.71 7.13
CA GLU A 38 5.05 -16.04 6.71
C GLU A 38 4.55 -15.10 7.79
N LEU A 39 4.17 -13.89 7.37
CA LEU A 39 3.56 -12.87 8.22
C LEU A 39 2.09 -12.67 7.81
N PRO A 40 1.17 -13.57 8.21
CA PRO A 40 -0.20 -13.62 7.67
C PRO A 40 -0.99 -12.35 7.93
N PHE A 41 -0.65 -11.57 8.94
CA PHE A 41 -1.29 -10.28 9.24
C PHE A 41 -1.07 -9.22 8.14
N PHE A 42 0.02 -9.35 7.37
CA PHE A 42 0.32 -8.46 6.25
C PHE A 42 -0.22 -8.99 4.92
N ARG A 43 -0.86 -10.15 4.91
CA ARG A 43 -1.43 -10.78 3.72
C ARG A 43 -2.95 -10.66 3.72
N SER A 44 -3.49 -9.98 2.72
CA SER A 44 -4.95 -9.98 2.50
C SER A 44 -5.36 -11.29 1.81
N PRO A 45 -6.43 -11.97 2.29
CA PRO A 45 -6.90 -13.20 1.66
C PRO A 45 -7.47 -12.99 0.24
N VAL A 46 -7.72 -11.74 -0.14
CA VAL A 46 -8.22 -11.37 -1.48
C VAL A 46 -7.12 -10.80 -2.38
N ASP A 47 -5.86 -10.81 -1.94
CA ASP A 47 -4.73 -10.34 -2.75
C ASP A 47 -4.59 -11.21 -4.01
N LYS A 48 -4.76 -10.58 -5.16
CA LYS A 48 -4.61 -11.19 -6.51
C LYS A 48 -3.47 -10.52 -7.29
N GLY A 49 -2.64 -9.75 -6.59
CA GLY A 49 -1.51 -9.05 -7.19
C GLY A 49 -1.90 -7.94 -8.15
N ALA A 50 -1.08 -7.74 -9.16
CA ALA A 50 -1.24 -6.72 -10.18
C ALA A 50 -0.83 -7.25 -11.56
N GLN A 51 -1.51 -6.80 -12.61
CA GLN A 51 -1.14 -7.06 -14.00
C GLN A 51 -0.02 -6.13 -14.48
N ASN A 52 0.12 -4.97 -13.83
CA ASN A 52 1.22 -4.04 -14.00
C ASN A 52 1.61 -3.49 -12.62
N THR A 53 2.76 -3.92 -12.10
CA THR A 53 3.23 -3.48 -10.78
C THR A 53 3.81 -2.08 -10.78
N GLY A 54 4.20 -1.57 -11.96
CA GLY A 54 4.97 -0.33 -12.10
C GLY A 54 6.45 -0.49 -11.71
N VAL A 55 6.89 -1.70 -11.34
CA VAL A 55 8.28 -1.97 -10.96
C VAL A 55 9.13 -2.09 -12.22
N PRO A 56 10.16 -1.26 -12.43
CA PRO A 56 10.99 -1.26 -13.64
C PRO A 56 12.09 -2.33 -13.60
N ILE A 57 11.77 -3.53 -13.11
CA ILE A 57 12.70 -4.68 -13.04
C ILE A 57 12.12 -5.79 -13.90
N PRO A 58 12.91 -6.33 -14.87
CA PRO A 58 12.47 -7.42 -15.70
C PRO A 58 11.95 -8.62 -14.91
N GLY A 59 10.76 -9.10 -15.25
CA GLY A 59 10.10 -10.21 -14.55
C GLY A 59 9.30 -9.82 -13.29
N MET A 60 9.33 -8.54 -12.89
CA MET A 60 8.54 -8.00 -11.76
C MET A 60 7.40 -7.08 -12.22
N ASP A 61 7.15 -6.98 -13.51
CA ASP A 61 6.06 -6.20 -14.11
C ASP A 61 4.67 -6.75 -13.76
N ARG A 62 4.59 -8.02 -13.34
CA ARG A 62 3.35 -8.69 -12.93
C ARG A 62 3.59 -9.51 -11.67
N THR A 63 2.55 -9.64 -10.86
CA THR A 63 2.55 -10.55 -9.72
C THR A 63 1.15 -11.11 -9.46
N SER A 64 1.08 -12.32 -8.96
CA SER A 64 -0.16 -12.93 -8.46
C SER A 64 -0.48 -12.56 -7.01
N SER A 65 0.46 -11.92 -6.30
CA SER A 65 0.29 -11.45 -4.93
C SER A 65 1.21 -10.26 -4.66
N MET A 66 0.66 -9.16 -4.18
CA MET A 66 1.46 -8.02 -3.71
C MET A 66 2.23 -8.39 -2.44
N TYR A 67 1.66 -9.24 -1.58
CA TYR A 67 2.36 -9.75 -0.41
C TYR A 67 3.66 -10.47 -0.80
N ASP A 68 3.62 -11.35 -1.82
CA ASP A 68 4.80 -12.10 -2.24
C ASP A 68 5.85 -11.19 -2.92
N LEU A 69 5.40 -10.11 -3.56
CA LEU A 69 6.29 -9.16 -4.25
C LEU A 69 6.99 -8.21 -3.27
N ILE A 70 6.23 -7.59 -2.35
CA ILE A 70 6.73 -6.51 -1.49
C ILE A 70 6.55 -6.78 0.00
N GLY A 71 6.07 -7.96 0.38
CA GLY A 71 5.90 -8.42 1.75
C GLY A 71 4.67 -7.87 2.47
N SER A 72 3.76 -7.21 1.77
CA SER A 72 2.48 -6.75 2.32
C SER A 72 1.45 -6.59 1.22
N SER A 73 0.20 -6.95 1.50
CA SER A 73 -0.97 -6.59 0.68
C SER A 73 -1.52 -5.20 1.01
N TYR A 74 -0.96 -4.56 2.05
CA TYR A 74 -1.39 -3.25 2.55
C TYR A 74 -0.30 -2.22 2.33
N THR A 75 -0.69 -0.97 2.17
CA THR A 75 0.20 0.15 1.98
C THR A 75 -0.16 1.32 2.89
N LEU A 76 0.79 2.19 3.14
CA LEU A 76 0.62 3.44 3.87
C LEU A 76 0.31 4.58 2.89
N ASN A 77 -0.29 5.65 3.40
CA ASN A 77 -0.46 6.89 2.67
C ASN A 77 0.86 7.70 2.71
N ASP A 78 1.80 7.30 1.88
CA ASP A 78 3.16 7.84 1.80
C ASP A 78 3.43 8.66 0.53
N HIS A 79 2.55 8.58 -0.47
CA HIS A 79 2.61 9.37 -1.70
C HIS A 79 1.22 9.48 -2.34
N THR A 80 1.04 10.45 -3.24
CA THR A 80 -0.18 10.63 -4.02
C THR A 80 -0.16 9.79 -5.31
N LEU A 81 -1.24 9.77 -6.06
CA LEU A 81 -1.32 9.02 -7.31
C LEU A 81 -0.39 9.57 -8.41
N ASP A 82 -0.02 10.82 -8.34
CA ASP A 82 0.93 11.49 -9.25
C ASP A 82 2.38 11.42 -8.78
N GLY A 83 2.63 10.89 -7.58
CA GLY A 83 3.95 10.71 -7.01
C GLY A 83 4.45 11.88 -6.16
N GLU A 84 3.59 12.82 -5.80
CA GLU A 84 3.95 13.91 -4.88
C GLU A 84 3.94 13.45 -3.41
N GLU A 85 5.07 12.95 -2.95
CA GLU A 85 5.22 12.30 -1.64
C GLU A 85 5.06 13.28 -0.47
N HIS A 86 5.49 14.53 -0.62
CA HIS A 86 5.46 15.54 0.44
C HIS A 86 4.05 16.02 0.82
N ALA A 87 3.04 15.68 0.04
CA ALA A 87 1.65 16.06 0.27
C ALA A 87 0.85 15.04 1.09
N THR A 88 1.49 14.00 1.64
CA THR A 88 0.82 12.89 2.33
C THR A 88 1.14 12.80 3.82
N LEU A 89 0.68 11.72 4.48
CA LEU A 89 0.85 11.54 5.93
C LEU A 89 2.29 11.19 6.34
N VAL A 90 3.07 10.63 5.43
CA VAL A 90 4.46 10.26 5.70
C VAL A 90 5.40 11.32 5.13
N PRO A 91 5.99 12.19 5.97
CA PRO A 91 6.89 13.21 5.48
C PRO A 91 8.18 12.60 4.94
N GLN A 92 8.61 13.05 3.76
CA GLN A 92 9.91 12.69 3.20
C GLN A 92 11.05 13.11 4.15
N GLY A 93 12.00 12.22 4.34
CA GLY A 93 13.13 12.47 5.23
C GLY A 93 12.81 12.33 6.72
N GLY A 94 11.65 11.80 7.06
CA GLY A 94 11.22 11.58 8.44
C GLY A 94 10.63 12.85 9.08
N GLY A 95 10.25 12.75 10.35
CA GLY A 95 9.67 13.86 11.08
C GLY A 95 8.29 13.55 11.65
N ARG A 96 7.53 14.59 11.92
CA ARG A 96 6.17 14.47 12.46
C ARG A 96 5.16 14.38 11.34
N MET A 97 4.14 13.55 11.53
CA MET A 97 2.97 13.53 10.67
C MET A 97 2.40 14.96 10.55
N PRO A 98 2.00 15.40 9.35
CA PRO A 98 1.40 16.72 9.16
C PRO A 98 0.09 16.87 9.92
N LEU A 99 -0.38 18.10 10.10
CA LEU A 99 -1.70 18.35 10.64
C LEU A 99 -2.74 17.86 9.62
N VAL A 100 -3.60 16.95 10.06
CA VAL A 100 -4.67 16.41 9.23
C VAL A 100 -5.95 17.18 9.48
N THR A 101 -6.47 17.82 8.44
CA THR A 101 -7.67 18.67 8.54
C THR A 101 -8.97 17.86 8.49
N ASN A 102 -8.96 16.72 7.80
CA ASN A 102 -10.13 15.86 7.65
C ASN A 102 -9.80 14.40 7.98
N THR A 103 -9.68 14.08 9.26
CA THR A 103 -9.28 12.77 9.76
C THR A 103 -10.21 11.62 9.37
N SER A 104 -11.47 11.92 9.08
CA SER A 104 -12.47 10.91 8.66
C SER A 104 -12.46 10.62 7.17
N ARG A 105 -11.70 11.37 6.38
CA ARG A 105 -11.53 11.15 4.94
C ARG A 105 -10.09 10.89 4.54
N THR A 106 -9.12 11.40 5.30
CA THR A 106 -7.71 11.12 5.03
C THR A 106 -7.42 9.68 5.41
N TRP A 107 -7.08 8.88 4.42
CA TRP A 107 -6.74 7.48 4.66
C TRP A 107 -5.31 7.34 5.20
N MET A 108 -5.08 6.31 6.00
CA MET A 108 -3.79 6.03 6.64
C MET A 108 -3.18 4.72 6.12
N ILE A 109 -3.98 3.65 6.14
CA ILE A 109 -3.59 2.32 5.64
C ILE A 109 -4.68 1.84 4.70
N ALA A 110 -4.30 1.28 3.57
CA ALA A 110 -5.26 0.66 2.64
C ALA A 110 -4.68 -0.59 2.00
N THR A 111 -5.52 -1.40 1.36
CA THR A 111 -5.03 -2.42 0.43
C THR A 111 -4.37 -1.74 -0.77
N HIS A 112 -3.36 -2.38 -1.38
CA HIS A 112 -2.61 -1.82 -2.51
C HIS A 112 -3.47 -1.42 -3.70
N THR A 113 -4.70 -1.92 -3.78
CA THR A 113 -5.68 -1.53 -4.79
C THR A 113 -5.97 -0.03 -4.82
N ILE A 114 -5.68 0.71 -3.72
CA ILE A 114 -5.82 2.18 -3.66
C ILE A 114 -4.92 2.88 -4.70
N TYR A 115 -3.78 2.27 -5.03
CA TYR A 115 -2.81 2.76 -6.02
C TYR A 115 -3.01 2.18 -7.42
N ASN A 116 -4.17 1.55 -7.71
CA ASN A 116 -4.41 0.94 -9.01
C ASN A 116 -4.19 1.89 -10.19
N TYR A 117 -4.50 3.17 -10.01
CA TYR A 117 -4.41 4.18 -11.06
C TYR A 117 -3.22 5.13 -10.92
N GLN A 118 -2.21 4.74 -10.15
CA GLN A 118 -1.01 5.56 -9.98
C GLN A 118 -0.36 5.90 -11.32
N GLN A 119 0.04 7.17 -11.48
CA GLN A 119 0.64 7.73 -12.70
C GLN A 119 -0.24 7.55 -13.95
N GLY A 120 -1.55 7.55 -13.77
CA GLY A 120 -2.51 7.42 -14.86
C GLY A 120 -2.63 6.02 -15.48
N GLY A 121 -1.92 5.02 -14.92
CA GLY A 121 -2.00 3.63 -15.38
C GLY A 121 -3.19 2.87 -14.80
N ASP A 122 -3.52 1.72 -15.38
CA ASP A 122 -4.40 0.71 -14.78
C ASP A 122 -3.57 -0.52 -14.43
N ARG A 123 -3.35 -0.75 -13.14
CA ARG A 123 -2.54 -1.88 -12.66
C ARG A 123 -3.30 -3.20 -12.59
N GLY A 124 -4.59 -3.20 -12.91
CA GLY A 124 -5.42 -4.39 -12.96
C GLY A 124 -5.76 -5.01 -11.61
N MET A 125 -5.65 -4.24 -10.52
CA MET A 125 -5.87 -4.72 -9.14
C MET A 125 -7.36 -4.86 -8.81
N ARG A 126 -8.06 -5.78 -9.44
CA ARG A 126 -9.49 -6.07 -9.20
C ARG A 126 -9.65 -7.21 -8.21
N TRP A 127 -9.29 -6.95 -6.94
CA TRP A 127 -9.19 -8.00 -5.92
C TRP A 127 -10.55 -8.49 -5.40
N TYR A 128 -11.53 -7.60 -5.30
CA TYR A 128 -12.83 -7.89 -4.65
C TYR A 128 -13.89 -8.27 -5.68
N THR A 129 -14.24 -7.34 -6.55
CA THR A 129 -15.31 -7.50 -7.53
C THR A 129 -14.74 -7.50 -8.94
N PRO A 130 -15.12 -8.46 -9.81
CA PRO A 130 -14.76 -8.41 -11.22
C PRO A 130 -15.16 -7.08 -11.87
N GLY A 131 -14.25 -6.49 -12.63
CA GLY A 131 -14.48 -5.24 -13.35
C GLY A 131 -14.46 -3.96 -12.49
N ARG A 132 -14.28 -4.06 -11.16
CA ARG A 132 -14.23 -2.90 -10.26
C ARG A 132 -12.93 -2.88 -9.48
N VAL A 133 -12.40 -1.68 -9.26
CA VAL A 133 -11.29 -1.44 -8.33
C VAL A 133 -11.89 -0.91 -7.03
N GLU A 134 -11.61 -1.61 -5.95
CA GLU A 134 -12.10 -1.31 -4.61
C GLU A 134 -10.96 -1.49 -3.61
N ALA A 135 -10.95 -0.73 -2.53
CA ALA A 135 -9.95 -0.84 -1.46
C ALA A 135 -10.63 -0.98 -0.09
N ASN A 136 -10.00 -1.73 0.81
CA ASN A 136 -10.29 -1.61 2.24
C ASN A 136 -9.39 -0.51 2.78
N ILE A 137 -9.96 0.39 3.55
CA ILE A 137 -9.32 1.64 3.98
C ILE A 137 -9.49 1.81 5.48
N LEU A 138 -8.37 2.09 6.17
CA LEU A 138 -8.32 2.60 7.53
C LEU A 138 -8.03 4.10 7.46
N TYR A 139 -8.82 4.91 8.14
CA TYR A 139 -8.70 6.36 8.16
C TYR A 139 -7.96 6.85 9.41
N VAL A 140 -7.52 8.10 9.38
CA VAL A 140 -6.71 8.71 10.46
C VAL A 140 -7.46 8.76 11.80
N ASP A 141 -8.78 8.90 11.80
CA ASP A 141 -9.62 8.85 13.00
C ASP A 141 -9.85 7.43 13.57
N GLY A 142 -9.29 6.40 12.92
CA GLY A 142 -9.35 5.00 13.35
C GLY A 142 -10.54 4.20 12.83
N HIS A 143 -11.49 4.81 12.12
CA HIS A 143 -12.54 4.00 11.48
C HIS A 143 -12.04 3.30 10.22
N ALA A 144 -12.65 2.18 9.88
CA ALA A 144 -12.34 1.44 8.66
C ALA A 144 -13.58 1.27 7.77
N ARG A 145 -13.37 1.35 6.47
CA ARG A 145 -14.38 1.05 5.46
C ARG A 145 -13.89 -0.04 4.52
N MET A 146 -14.79 -0.95 4.19
CA MET A 146 -14.50 -2.05 3.28
C MET A 146 -15.02 -1.74 1.88
N ARG A 147 -14.26 -2.15 0.87
CA ARG A 147 -14.66 -2.12 -0.53
C ARG A 147 -15.07 -0.73 -1.01
N VAL A 148 -14.31 0.28 -0.58
CA VAL A 148 -14.47 1.65 -1.05
C VAL A 148 -14.09 1.71 -2.53
N PRO A 149 -14.92 2.27 -3.42
CA PRO A 149 -14.58 2.41 -4.84
C PRO A 149 -13.31 3.24 -5.04
N VAL A 150 -12.41 2.76 -5.88
CA VAL A 150 -11.24 3.51 -6.35
C VAL A 150 -11.52 3.93 -7.79
N PRO A 151 -11.91 5.20 -8.02
CA PRO A 151 -12.30 5.66 -9.34
C PRO A 151 -11.09 5.81 -10.25
N ALA A 152 -11.28 5.49 -11.52
CA ALA A 152 -10.31 5.85 -12.55
C ALA A 152 -10.24 7.39 -12.68
N PRO A 153 -9.05 7.96 -12.93
CA PRO A 153 -8.91 9.41 -13.14
C PRO A 153 -9.64 9.85 -14.41
N VAL A 154 -10.13 11.08 -14.35
CA VAL A 154 -10.78 11.74 -15.50
C VAL A 154 -9.87 12.87 -15.99
N GLY A 155 -9.40 12.78 -17.22
CA GLY A 155 -8.48 13.78 -17.78
C GLY A 155 -7.11 13.78 -17.10
N ALA A 156 -6.65 14.94 -16.69
CA ALA A 156 -5.37 15.12 -15.99
C ALA A 156 -5.49 14.96 -14.46
N ASP A 157 -6.70 14.83 -13.93
CA ASP A 157 -6.93 14.60 -12.50
C ASP A 157 -6.69 13.13 -12.16
N LEU A 158 -5.71 12.86 -11.33
CA LEU A 158 -5.38 11.51 -10.86
C LEU A 158 -6.23 11.05 -9.66
N GLY A 159 -7.27 11.80 -9.29
CA GLY A 159 -8.20 11.38 -8.26
C GLY A 159 -7.61 11.31 -6.86
N ASN A 160 -6.62 12.15 -6.54
CA ASN A 160 -6.01 12.23 -5.21
C ASN A 160 -7.01 12.55 -4.10
N THR A 161 -8.15 13.10 -4.47
CA THR A 161 -9.28 13.38 -3.57
C THR A 161 -10.57 12.92 -4.21
N THR A 162 -11.35 12.11 -3.48
CA THR A 162 -12.67 11.62 -3.91
C THR A 162 -13.71 11.96 -2.84
N PRO A 163 -15.03 11.73 -3.10
CA PRO A 163 -16.05 11.87 -2.06
C PRO A 163 -15.83 10.97 -0.84
N ASP A 164 -15.17 9.82 -1.04
CA ASP A 164 -15.02 8.80 -0.01
C ASP A 164 -13.68 8.86 0.74
N TYR A 165 -12.62 9.36 0.12
CA TYR A 165 -11.29 9.46 0.73
C TYR A 165 -10.43 10.55 0.10
N THR A 166 -9.34 10.90 0.78
CA THR A 166 -8.30 11.79 0.26
C THR A 166 -6.91 11.27 0.66
N PHE A 167 -5.93 11.46 -0.23
CA PHE A 167 -4.51 11.26 0.05
C PHE A 167 -3.93 12.42 0.85
N LEU A 168 -4.52 13.59 0.75
CA LEU A 168 -4.02 14.83 1.34
C LEU A 168 -4.38 14.91 2.83
N PRO A 169 -3.48 15.43 3.67
CA PRO A 169 -3.72 15.62 5.10
C PRO A 169 -4.74 16.68 5.45
#